data_e82ce5289e40e6bdfd6a9f9d4371239b
#
_entry.id   e82ce5289e40e6bdfd6a9f9d4371239b
#
_cell.length_a   1.000
_cell.length_b   1.000
_cell.length_c   1.000
_cell.angle_alpha   90.00
_cell.angle_beta   90.00
_cell.angle_gamma   90.00
#
_symmetry.space_group_name_H-M   'P 1'
#
loop_
_entity.id
_entity.type
_entity.pdbx_description
1 polymer ?
#
loop_
_entity_poly.entity_id
_entity_poly.type
_entity_poly.pdbx_seq_one_letter_code
_entity_poly.pdbx_strand_id
1 'polypeptide(L)'
;VLKFQQMDGLNTALPIGHRKIPAVRTLTSESVAVLMPFRVQEIMDAGGIYCGENAISHNLIMCNKEKLLNPNSFLLGVPGSGKSFNAKMQIVFLALATQDDILICDPEREYASLVEAMGGEVVRIAAGSRDHINAMDMVDGYGDGGDPVIEKSQFILSLFEQLDKKGINAKERSIIDRCVGEVYEEYQHGGAVPTLRVLREKFLEQEEPEAQDLALVSELFTNGSLDAFAHESNVDVNNRIMVYDILDLGKQLKTCLLYTSPSPRDGATS
;
A
#
# COMPACT_ATOMS: atom_id res chain seq x y z
N VAL A 1 37.64 -50.64 0.66
CA VAL A 1 36.86 -50.97 -0.54
C VAL A 1 36.11 -52.28 -0.24
N LEU A 2 34.76 -52.24 -0.35
CA LEU A 2 33.93 -53.42 -0.14
C LEU A 2 34.02 -54.35 -1.36
N LYS A 3 34.46 -55.59 -1.14
CA LYS A 3 34.48 -56.61 -2.17
C LYS A 3 33.26 -57.52 -1.97
N PHE A 4 32.42 -57.66 -3.00
CA PHE A 4 31.20 -58.51 -3.01
C PHE A 4 30.08 -58.14 -2.02
N GLN A 5 30.18 -56.97 -1.35
CA GLN A 5 29.19 -56.50 -0.37
C GLN A 5 28.61 -55.09 -0.74
N GLN A 6 28.52 -54.77 -2.03
CA GLN A 6 28.15 -53.45 -2.50
C GLN A 6 26.69 -53.13 -2.12
N MET A 7 25.79 -54.11 -2.25
CA MET A 7 24.37 -53.94 -1.86
C MET A 7 24.18 -53.74 -0.36
N ASP A 8 24.93 -54.50 0.44
CA ASP A 8 24.89 -54.37 1.91
C ASP A 8 25.53 -53.04 2.33
N GLY A 9 26.55 -52.59 1.61
CA GLY A 9 27.15 -51.28 1.79
C GLY A 9 26.18 -50.15 1.48
N LEU A 10 25.45 -50.24 0.36
CA LEU A 10 24.45 -49.28 -0.02
C LEU A 10 23.34 -49.23 1.02
N ASN A 11 22.77 -50.37 1.42
CA ASN A 11 21.72 -50.45 2.42
C ASN A 11 22.14 -49.91 3.79
N THR A 12 23.45 -50.05 4.15
CA THR A 12 23.99 -49.51 5.39
C THR A 12 24.22 -48.00 5.33
N ALA A 13 24.50 -47.46 4.13
CA ALA A 13 24.74 -46.04 3.91
C ALA A 13 23.45 -45.23 3.74
N LEU A 14 22.38 -45.86 3.29
CA LEU A 14 21.09 -45.23 3.13
C LEU A 14 20.39 -45.00 4.50
N PRO A 15 19.63 -43.92 4.69
CA PRO A 15 18.96 -43.58 5.96
C PRO A 15 17.72 -44.46 6.21
N ILE A 16 17.79 -45.78 5.93
CA ILE A 16 16.70 -46.74 6.08
C ILE A 16 16.78 -47.56 7.37
N GLY A 17 17.76 -47.25 8.23
CA GLY A 17 17.92 -47.90 9.53
C GLY A 17 18.45 -49.31 9.50
N HIS A 18 18.80 -49.86 8.32
CA HIS A 18 19.37 -51.22 8.19
C HIS A 18 20.90 -51.18 8.15
N ARG A 19 21.55 -51.75 9.17
CA ARG A 19 22.98 -51.92 9.23
C ARG A 19 23.35 -53.35 8.93
N LYS A 20 23.89 -53.61 7.75
CA LYS A 20 24.35 -54.95 7.31
C LYS A 20 25.85 -55.13 7.30
N ILE A 21 26.61 -54.03 7.34
CA ILE A 21 28.07 -54.09 7.41
C ILE A 21 28.53 -53.71 8.82
N PRO A 22 29.36 -54.56 9.48
CA PRO A 22 29.83 -54.33 10.85
C PRO A 22 31.01 -53.34 10.94
N ALA A 23 31.32 -52.59 9.89
CA ALA A 23 32.37 -51.58 9.93
C ALA A 23 31.89 -50.34 10.70
N VAL A 24 32.50 -50.11 11.87
CA VAL A 24 32.17 -48.99 12.76
C VAL A 24 33.41 -48.12 12.95
N ARG A 25 33.24 -46.82 12.93
CA ARG A 25 34.18 -45.85 13.48
C ARG A 25 33.53 -45.08 14.59
N THR A 26 34.19 -44.99 15.72
CA THR A 26 33.78 -44.09 16.81
C THR A 26 34.15 -42.67 16.39
N LEU A 27 33.16 -41.80 16.37
CA LEU A 27 33.33 -40.37 16.14
C LEU A 27 33.02 -39.64 17.46
N THR A 28 33.72 -38.56 17.72
CA THR A 28 33.39 -37.66 18.83
C THR A 28 32.09 -36.93 18.49
N SER A 29 31.36 -36.46 19.51
CA SER A 29 30.13 -35.68 19.30
C SER A 29 30.37 -34.43 18.44
N GLU A 30 31.54 -33.79 18.57
CA GLU A 30 31.93 -32.66 17.72
C GLU A 30 32.07 -33.05 16.25
N SER A 31 32.71 -34.22 15.96
CA SER A 31 32.84 -34.71 14.60
C SER A 31 31.50 -35.09 13.96
N VAL A 32 30.53 -35.56 14.76
CA VAL A 32 29.19 -35.87 14.29
C VAL A 32 28.40 -34.59 14.09
N ALA A 33 28.54 -33.56 14.93
CA ALA A 33 27.91 -32.27 14.80
C ALA A 33 28.23 -31.56 13.46
N VAL A 34 29.47 -31.68 13.01
CA VAL A 34 29.92 -31.13 11.71
C VAL A 34 29.23 -31.83 10.51
N LEU A 35 28.79 -33.09 10.68
CA LEU A 35 28.09 -33.84 9.63
C LEU A 35 26.60 -33.49 9.52
N MET A 36 26.06 -32.80 10.51
CA MET A 36 24.71 -32.31 10.44
C MET A 36 24.68 -31.08 9.53
N PRO A 37 23.92 -31.09 8.41
CA PRO A 37 23.77 -29.93 7.57
C PRO A 37 22.83 -28.94 8.28
N PHE A 38 23.38 -28.15 9.19
CA PHE A 38 22.66 -26.98 9.69
C PHE A 38 22.51 -26.01 8.52
N ARG A 39 21.36 -26.05 7.87
CA ARG A 39 20.99 -25.03 6.89
C ARG A 39 20.26 -23.91 7.62
N VAL A 40 20.81 -22.73 7.53
CA VAL A 40 20.10 -21.50 7.84
C VAL A 40 19.28 -21.17 6.60
N GLN A 41 18.03 -20.80 6.81
CA GLN A 41 17.21 -20.28 5.71
C GLN A 41 17.83 -18.98 5.22
N GLU A 42 18.25 -18.94 3.98
CA GLU A 42 18.80 -17.76 3.33
C GLU A 42 17.83 -17.29 2.24
N ILE A 43 17.65 -15.99 2.15
CA ILE A 43 16.83 -15.36 1.13
C ILE A 43 17.76 -14.47 0.30
N MET A 44 17.97 -14.85 -0.95
CA MET A 44 18.80 -14.14 -1.92
C MET A 44 18.06 -14.09 -3.25
N ASP A 45 17.03 -13.27 -3.32
CA ASP A 45 16.21 -13.13 -4.53
C ASP A 45 16.92 -12.26 -5.55
N ALA A 46 16.91 -12.69 -6.82
CA ALA A 46 17.34 -11.85 -7.92
C ALA A 46 16.38 -10.65 -8.06
N GLY A 47 16.93 -9.43 -8.08
CA GLY A 47 16.15 -8.19 -8.07
C GLY A 47 15.56 -7.85 -6.70
N GLY A 48 15.98 -8.54 -5.64
CA GLY A 48 15.56 -8.25 -4.27
C GLY A 48 16.21 -6.98 -3.72
N ILE A 49 15.52 -6.32 -2.79
CA ILE A 49 16.08 -5.21 -2.00
C ILE A 49 16.72 -5.73 -0.73
N TYR A 50 17.69 -4.99 -0.22
CA TYR A 50 18.35 -5.32 1.04
C TYR A 50 17.38 -5.19 2.23
N CYS A 51 17.22 -6.27 2.98
CA CYS A 51 16.34 -6.32 4.16
C CYS A 51 17.11 -6.45 5.48
N GLY A 52 18.39 -6.82 5.43
CA GLY A 52 19.22 -7.01 6.62
C GLY A 52 20.24 -8.15 6.45
N GLU A 53 20.75 -8.62 7.56
CA GLU A 53 21.69 -9.75 7.63
C GLU A 53 21.09 -10.88 8.45
N ASN A 54 21.39 -12.11 8.05
CA ASN A 54 20.99 -13.29 8.79
C ASN A 54 21.77 -13.36 10.12
N ALA A 55 21.07 -13.49 11.23
CA ALA A 55 21.65 -13.46 12.58
C ALA A 55 22.65 -14.62 12.84
N ILE A 56 22.60 -15.70 12.08
CA ILE A 56 23.42 -16.90 12.26
C ILE A 56 24.54 -16.97 11.23
N SER A 57 24.22 -16.82 9.95
CA SER A 57 25.20 -16.93 8.85
C SER A 57 25.89 -15.61 8.52
N HIS A 58 25.36 -14.48 8.98
CA HIS A 58 25.77 -13.12 8.61
C HIS A 58 25.74 -12.84 7.11
N ASN A 59 25.05 -13.67 6.33
CA ASN A 59 24.82 -13.42 4.93
C ASN A 59 23.74 -12.36 4.74
N LEU A 60 23.83 -11.61 3.63
CA LEU A 60 22.84 -10.59 3.28
C LEU A 60 21.49 -11.24 2.97
N ILE A 61 20.42 -10.59 3.43
CA ILE A 61 19.04 -10.95 3.08
C ILE A 61 18.57 -9.99 2.00
N MET A 62 18.34 -10.52 0.80
CA MET A 62 17.82 -9.79 -0.36
C MET A 62 16.46 -10.37 -0.70
N CYS A 63 15.39 -9.60 -0.50
CA CYS A 63 14.03 -10.06 -0.70
C CYS A 63 13.34 -9.28 -1.83
N ASN A 64 12.77 -10.00 -2.79
CA ASN A 64 11.87 -9.41 -3.78
C ASN A 64 10.42 -9.62 -3.31
N LYS A 65 9.77 -8.52 -2.89
CA LYS A 65 8.40 -8.57 -2.36
C LYS A 65 7.36 -8.96 -3.42
N GLU A 66 7.59 -8.69 -4.69
CA GLU A 66 6.70 -9.06 -5.79
C GLU A 66 6.55 -10.58 -5.94
N LYS A 67 7.58 -11.35 -5.51
CA LYS A 67 7.55 -12.82 -5.56
C LYS A 67 6.82 -13.45 -4.38
N LEU A 68 6.41 -12.66 -3.39
CA LEU A 68 5.68 -13.14 -2.24
C LEU A 68 4.19 -13.33 -2.59
N LEU A 69 3.55 -14.35 -2.03
CA LEU A 69 2.10 -14.56 -2.15
C LEU A 69 1.30 -13.37 -1.58
N ASN A 70 1.86 -12.68 -0.59
CA ASN A 70 1.32 -11.47 -0.01
C ASN A 70 2.47 -10.49 0.24
N PRO A 71 2.54 -9.38 -0.50
CA PRO A 71 3.62 -8.40 -0.38
C PRO A 71 3.47 -7.49 0.86
N ASN A 72 2.35 -7.59 1.59
CA ASN A 72 2.13 -6.80 2.79
C ASN A 72 3.15 -7.14 3.88
N SER A 73 3.64 -6.13 4.57
CA SER A 73 4.61 -6.31 5.65
C SER A 73 4.30 -5.42 6.84
N PHE A 74 4.67 -5.88 8.04
CA PHE A 74 4.58 -5.11 9.27
C PHE A 74 5.94 -4.93 9.89
N LEU A 75 6.28 -3.70 10.26
CA LEU A 75 7.50 -3.38 10.99
C LEU A 75 7.14 -3.05 12.45
N LEU A 76 7.37 -3.99 13.33
CA LEU A 76 7.04 -3.89 14.74
C LEU A 76 8.29 -3.67 15.59
N GLY A 77 8.17 -2.85 16.63
CA GLY A 77 9.25 -2.62 17.58
C GLY A 77 8.85 -1.60 18.64
N VAL A 78 9.58 -1.59 19.74
CA VAL A 78 9.40 -0.59 20.80
C VAL A 78 9.88 0.80 20.35
N PRO A 79 9.42 1.89 20.99
CA PRO A 79 9.96 3.22 20.73
C PRO A 79 11.50 3.23 20.85
N GLY A 80 12.19 3.90 19.94
CA GLY A 80 13.67 3.95 19.90
C GLY A 80 14.37 2.73 19.30
N SER A 81 13.66 1.69 18.85
CA SER A 81 14.26 0.49 18.25
C SER A 81 14.74 0.66 16.80
N GLY A 82 14.60 1.84 16.22
CA GLY A 82 15.02 2.12 14.84
C GLY A 82 13.97 1.79 13.77
N LYS A 83 12.68 1.63 14.11
CA LYS A 83 11.61 1.34 13.12
C LYS A 83 11.57 2.36 11.99
N SER A 84 11.45 3.66 12.31
CA SER A 84 11.38 4.73 11.30
C SER A 84 12.66 4.79 10.47
N PHE A 85 13.82 4.52 11.07
CA PHE A 85 15.10 4.45 10.34
C PHE A 85 15.11 3.29 9.34
N ASN A 86 14.67 2.10 9.77
CA ASN A 86 14.57 0.94 8.89
C ASN A 86 13.57 1.17 7.75
N ALA A 87 12.40 1.77 8.04
CA ALA A 87 11.43 2.13 7.02
C ALA A 87 12.01 3.12 6.00
N LYS A 88 12.70 4.17 6.45
CA LYS A 88 13.38 5.13 5.56
C LYS A 88 14.43 4.46 4.70
N MET A 89 15.22 3.56 5.26
CA MET A 89 16.22 2.79 4.52
C MET A 89 15.59 1.92 3.44
N GLN A 90 14.48 1.22 3.74
CA GLN A 90 13.73 0.44 2.74
C GLN A 90 13.17 1.31 1.62
N ILE A 91 12.63 2.50 1.94
CA ILE A 91 12.15 3.47 0.95
C ILE A 91 13.28 3.89 0.00
N VAL A 92 14.47 4.21 0.53
CA VAL A 92 15.64 4.57 -0.29
C VAL A 92 16.04 3.40 -1.20
N PHE A 93 16.09 2.17 -0.68
CA PHE A 93 16.41 1.01 -1.52
C PHE A 93 15.39 0.75 -2.60
N LEU A 94 14.09 0.89 -2.31
CA LEU A 94 13.03 0.79 -3.31
C LEU A 94 13.18 1.87 -4.38
N ALA A 95 13.38 3.11 -3.97
CA ALA A 95 13.53 4.25 -4.89
C ALA A 95 14.72 4.07 -5.84
N LEU A 96 15.81 3.45 -5.39
CA LEU A 96 17.02 3.23 -6.17
C LEU A 96 16.98 1.95 -7.01
N ALA A 97 16.29 0.90 -6.54
CA ALA A 97 16.32 -0.42 -7.16
C ALA A 97 15.14 -0.67 -8.12
N THR A 98 14.03 0.02 -7.95
CA THR A 98 12.81 -0.18 -8.74
C THR A 98 12.36 1.11 -9.42
N GLN A 99 11.37 1.00 -10.29
CA GLN A 99 10.64 2.14 -10.88
C GLN A 99 9.23 2.28 -10.30
N ASP A 100 8.96 1.61 -9.19
CA ASP A 100 7.65 1.62 -8.54
C ASP A 100 7.33 3.00 -7.93
N ASP A 101 6.05 3.33 -7.90
CA ASP A 101 5.58 4.52 -7.21
C ASP A 101 5.64 4.30 -5.70
N ILE A 102 6.09 5.31 -4.97
CA ILE A 102 6.26 5.25 -3.52
C ILE A 102 5.35 6.29 -2.89
N LEU A 103 4.27 5.82 -2.27
CA LEU A 103 3.31 6.67 -1.57
C LEU A 103 3.46 6.47 -0.06
N ILE A 104 3.70 7.56 0.66
CA ILE A 104 3.94 7.55 2.11
C ILE A 104 2.83 8.32 2.80
N CYS A 105 2.11 7.67 3.71
CA CYS A 105 1.19 8.33 4.64
C CYS A 105 1.94 8.62 5.94
N ASP A 106 2.19 9.87 6.26
CA ASP A 106 3.04 10.31 7.38
C ASP A 106 2.23 11.02 8.47
N PRO A 107 1.82 10.29 9.53
CA PRO A 107 1.09 10.89 10.64
C PRO A 107 1.97 11.64 11.64
N GLU A 108 3.29 11.55 11.53
CA GLU A 108 4.26 12.09 12.50
C GLU A 108 5.22 13.11 11.88
N ARG A 109 5.11 13.39 10.58
CA ARG A 109 5.95 14.33 9.82
C ARG A 109 7.44 13.99 9.86
N GLU A 110 7.76 12.71 9.72
CA GLU A 110 9.14 12.21 9.77
C GLU A 110 9.79 12.03 8.40
N TYR A 111 9.01 11.93 7.30
CA TYR A 111 9.50 11.52 5.99
C TYR A 111 9.71 12.68 5.00
N ALA A 112 9.19 13.86 5.26
CA ALA A 112 9.22 15.00 4.33
C ALA A 112 10.64 15.30 3.81
N SER A 113 11.62 15.45 4.71
CA SER A 113 13.01 15.76 4.32
C SER A 113 13.67 14.66 3.48
N LEU A 114 13.29 13.40 3.69
CA LEU A 114 13.79 12.27 2.88
C LEU A 114 13.22 12.33 1.46
N VAL A 115 11.92 12.57 1.36
CA VAL A 115 11.20 12.63 0.07
C VAL A 115 11.70 13.83 -0.75
N GLU A 116 11.84 15.01 -0.15
CA GLU A 116 12.44 16.20 -0.79
C GLU A 116 13.86 15.92 -1.31
N ALA A 117 14.69 15.24 -0.52
CA ALA A 117 16.07 14.90 -0.92
C ALA A 117 16.12 13.92 -2.12
N MET A 118 15.06 13.13 -2.32
CA MET A 118 14.91 12.21 -3.46
C MET A 118 14.19 12.85 -4.67
N GLY A 119 13.85 14.16 -4.59
CA GLY A 119 13.11 14.86 -5.66
C GLY A 119 11.62 14.51 -5.70
N GLY A 120 11.07 13.99 -4.60
CA GLY A 120 9.65 13.69 -4.46
C GLY A 120 8.82 14.89 -4.00
N GLU A 121 7.51 14.70 -3.94
CA GLU A 121 6.52 15.72 -3.58
C GLU A 121 6.04 15.53 -2.13
N VAL A 122 5.91 16.66 -1.42
CA VAL A 122 5.39 16.69 -0.04
C VAL A 122 4.06 17.42 -0.04
N VAL A 123 2.99 16.68 0.20
CA VAL A 123 1.63 17.20 0.24
C VAL A 123 1.15 17.30 1.67
N ARG A 124 0.83 18.49 2.15
CA ARG A 124 0.29 18.71 3.49
C ARG A 124 -1.21 18.73 3.48
N ILE A 125 -1.81 17.79 4.17
CA ILE A 125 -3.25 17.68 4.29
C ILE A 125 -3.66 18.10 5.70
N ALA A 126 -4.19 19.31 5.80
CA ALA A 126 -4.63 19.92 7.06
C ALA A 126 -5.83 20.84 6.82
N ALA A 127 -6.54 21.18 7.88
CA ALA A 127 -7.56 22.20 7.81
C ALA A 127 -6.98 23.54 7.35
N GLY A 128 -7.50 24.07 6.23
CA GLY A 128 -7.02 25.32 5.63
C GLY A 128 -5.62 25.23 5.02
N SER A 129 -5.17 24.03 4.65
CA SER A 129 -3.94 23.83 3.86
C SER A 129 -4.02 24.56 2.53
N ARG A 130 -2.83 24.91 1.98
CA ARG A 130 -2.72 25.42 0.60
C ARG A 130 -2.66 24.31 -0.43
N ASP A 131 -2.35 23.08 0.01
CA ASP A 131 -2.25 21.92 -0.86
C ASP A 131 -3.62 21.27 -0.96
N HIS A 132 -4.07 21.06 -2.18
CA HIS A 132 -5.37 20.49 -2.50
C HIS A 132 -5.20 19.29 -3.39
N ILE A 133 -5.96 18.24 -3.10
CA ILE A 133 -6.07 17.03 -3.93
C ILE A 133 -7.55 16.85 -4.25
N ASN A 134 -7.88 16.88 -5.51
CA ASN A 134 -9.26 16.67 -5.93
C ASN A 134 -9.64 15.18 -5.85
N ALA A 135 -10.56 14.84 -4.97
CA ALA A 135 -11.05 13.47 -4.85
C ALA A 135 -11.76 12.95 -6.11
N MET A 136 -12.17 13.85 -7.00
CA MET A 136 -12.86 13.52 -8.25
C MET A 136 -11.95 13.58 -9.47
N ASP A 137 -10.63 13.85 -9.33
CA ASP A 137 -9.72 13.79 -10.48
C ASP A 137 -9.64 12.38 -11.06
N MET A 138 -9.56 12.30 -12.36
CA MET A 138 -9.24 11.10 -13.12
C MET A 138 -7.93 11.33 -13.85
N VAL A 139 -6.93 10.50 -13.57
CA VAL A 139 -5.68 10.48 -14.33
C VAL A 139 -5.87 9.68 -15.62
N ASP A 140 -5.01 9.94 -16.63
CA ASP A 140 -5.01 9.18 -17.87
C ASP A 140 -4.81 7.68 -17.59
N GLY A 141 -5.73 6.85 -18.08
CA GLY A 141 -5.72 5.40 -17.82
C GLY A 141 -6.45 4.95 -16.55
N TYR A 142 -7.17 5.88 -15.88
CA TYR A 142 -8.03 5.51 -14.76
C TYR A 142 -9.12 4.53 -15.24
N GLY A 143 -9.30 3.43 -14.52
CA GLY A 143 -10.25 2.39 -14.89
C GLY A 143 -9.70 1.38 -15.89
N ASP A 144 -8.88 0.46 -15.46
CA ASP A 144 -8.13 -0.58 -16.22
C ASP A 144 -9.01 -1.40 -17.19
N GLY A 145 -9.54 -0.74 -18.25
CA GLY A 145 -10.41 -1.34 -19.28
C GLY A 145 -11.91 -1.32 -18.95
N GLY A 146 -12.33 -0.74 -17.81
CA GLY A 146 -13.72 -0.45 -17.44
C GLY A 146 -14.15 0.97 -17.82
N ASP A 147 -15.36 1.34 -17.42
CA ASP A 147 -15.84 2.72 -17.52
C ASP A 147 -15.27 3.53 -16.35
N PRO A 148 -14.41 4.55 -16.59
CA PRO A 148 -13.79 5.35 -15.56
C PRO A 148 -14.80 6.03 -14.62
N VAL A 149 -15.98 6.42 -15.15
CA VAL A 149 -17.03 7.05 -14.36
C VAL A 149 -17.65 6.08 -13.36
N ILE A 150 -17.86 4.83 -13.77
CA ILE A 150 -18.40 3.80 -12.86
C ILE A 150 -17.42 3.52 -11.72
N GLU A 151 -16.13 3.41 -12.01
CA GLU A 151 -15.12 3.18 -10.96
C GLU A 151 -15.00 4.37 -10.03
N LYS A 152 -15.05 5.59 -10.58
CA LYS A 152 -15.05 6.79 -9.75
C LYS A 152 -16.33 6.89 -8.90
N SER A 153 -17.48 6.49 -9.41
CA SER A 153 -18.71 6.40 -8.63
C SER A 153 -18.56 5.44 -7.45
N GLN A 154 -17.98 4.27 -7.66
CA GLN A 154 -17.69 3.31 -6.58
C GLN A 154 -16.72 3.87 -5.53
N PHE A 155 -15.70 4.61 -5.98
CA PHE A 155 -14.77 5.29 -5.09
C PHE A 155 -15.50 6.34 -4.23
N ILE A 156 -16.32 7.20 -4.84
CA ILE A 156 -17.12 8.21 -4.12
C ILE A 156 -18.12 7.56 -3.17
N LEU A 157 -18.76 6.46 -3.56
CA LEU A 157 -19.60 5.67 -2.66
C LEU A 157 -18.83 5.22 -1.42
N SER A 158 -17.63 4.65 -1.59
CA SER A 158 -16.78 4.22 -0.49
C SER A 158 -16.33 5.39 0.39
N LEU A 159 -16.07 6.56 -0.21
CA LEU A 159 -15.76 7.79 0.51
C LEU A 159 -16.92 8.20 1.42
N PHE A 160 -18.14 8.28 0.89
CA PHE A 160 -19.32 8.65 1.66
C PHE A 160 -19.65 7.64 2.76
N GLU A 161 -19.43 6.34 2.55
CA GLU A 161 -19.54 5.31 3.60
C GLU A 161 -18.60 5.55 4.78
N GLN A 162 -17.42 6.13 4.55
CA GLN A 162 -16.49 6.49 5.61
C GLN A 162 -16.85 7.81 6.30
N LEU A 163 -17.46 8.74 5.57
CA LEU A 163 -17.88 10.03 6.09
C LEU A 163 -19.11 9.92 7.00
N ASP A 164 -20.09 9.10 6.63
CA ASP A 164 -21.26 8.84 7.46
C ASP A 164 -21.06 7.58 8.32
N LYS A 165 -20.91 7.78 9.62
CA LYS A 165 -20.77 6.67 10.59
C LYS A 165 -21.96 5.71 10.63
N LYS A 166 -23.11 6.11 10.10
CA LYS A 166 -24.32 5.27 10.00
C LYS A 166 -24.28 4.36 8.77
N GLY A 167 -23.33 4.61 7.87
CA GLY A 167 -23.28 4.01 6.56
C GLY A 167 -24.34 4.58 5.61
N ILE A 168 -24.20 4.31 4.31
CA ILE A 168 -25.11 4.80 3.25
C ILE A 168 -26.17 3.73 2.95
N ASN A 169 -27.41 4.14 2.88
CA ASN A 169 -28.52 3.26 2.49
C ASN A 169 -28.63 3.11 0.96
N ALA A 170 -29.53 2.21 0.50
CA ALA A 170 -29.66 1.92 -0.93
C ALA A 170 -30.13 3.12 -1.77
N LYS A 171 -30.93 4.03 -1.20
CA LYS A 171 -31.39 5.22 -1.91
C LYS A 171 -30.26 6.24 -2.07
N GLU A 172 -29.51 6.48 -0.99
CA GLU A 172 -28.33 7.35 -1.00
C GLU A 172 -27.29 6.86 -1.99
N ARG A 173 -27.05 5.54 -2.07
CA ARG A 173 -26.16 4.94 -3.08
C ARG A 173 -26.62 5.27 -4.51
N SER A 174 -27.92 5.13 -4.79
CA SER A 174 -28.47 5.43 -6.12
C SER A 174 -28.37 6.92 -6.47
N ILE A 175 -28.54 7.81 -5.47
CA ILE A 175 -28.41 9.25 -5.66
C ILE A 175 -26.94 9.62 -5.93
N ILE A 176 -26.00 9.08 -5.16
CA ILE A 176 -24.56 9.33 -5.37
C ILE A 176 -24.16 8.90 -6.78
N ASP A 177 -24.50 7.68 -7.17
CA ASP A 177 -24.16 7.11 -8.48
C ASP A 177 -24.71 7.98 -9.63
N ARG A 178 -25.98 8.36 -9.55
CA ARG A 178 -26.62 9.25 -10.51
C ARG A 178 -25.92 10.61 -10.59
N CYS A 179 -25.71 11.28 -9.45
CA CYS A 179 -25.13 12.62 -9.43
C CYS A 179 -23.65 12.62 -9.87
N VAL A 180 -22.87 11.58 -9.55
CA VAL A 180 -21.52 11.43 -10.09
C VAL A 180 -21.55 11.31 -11.61
N GLY A 181 -22.45 10.48 -12.16
CA GLY A 181 -22.63 10.38 -13.62
C GLY A 181 -22.95 11.71 -14.28
N GLU A 182 -23.93 12.45 -13.72
CA GLU A 182 -24.33 13.79 -14.21
C GLU A 182 -23.17 14.79 -14.20
N VAL A 183 -22.36 14.84 -13.13
CA VAL A 183 -21.19 15.73 -13.03
C VAL A 183 -20.18 15.46 -14.13
N TYR A 184 -19.88 14.19 -14.42
CA TYR A 184 -18.93 13.85 -15.48
C TYR A 184 -19.52 14.03 -16.89
N GLU A 185 -20.81 13.79 -17.08
CA GLU A 185 -21.50 14.08 -18.34
C GLU A 185 -21.45 15.56 -18.65
N GLU A 186 -21.76 16.43 -17.68
CA GLU A 186 -21.66 17.88 -17.84
C GLU A 186 -20.23 18.33 -18.14
N TYR A 187 -19.24 17.76 -17.47
CA TYR A 187 -17.83 18.06 -17.73
C TYR A 187 -17.41 17.71 -19.16
N GLN A 188 -17.86 16.57 -19.69
CA GLN A 188 -17.61 16.20 -21.08
C GLN A 188 -18.22 17.17 -22.08
N HIS A 189 -19.31 17.88 -21.72
CA HIS A 189 -19.97 18.90 -22.53
C HIS A 189 -19.45 20.32 -22.26
N GLY A 190 -18.32 20.47 -21.56
CA GLY A 190 -17.71 21.77 -21.28
C GLY A 190 -18.19 22.43 -19.99
N GLY A 191 -18.76 21.66 -19.07
CA GLY A 191 -19.12 22.10 -17.73
C GLY A 191 -17.92 22.28 -16.79
N ALA A 192 -18.19 22.56 -15.52
CA ALA A 192 -17.17 22.74 -14.49
C ALA A 192 -16.34 21.48 -14.27
N VAL A 193 -15.07 21.64 -13.83
CA VAL A 193 -14.22 20.53 -13.44
C VAL A 193 -14.88 19.76 -12.29
N PRO A 194 -14.99 18.42 -12.38
CA PRO A 194 -15.57 17.60 -11.33
C PRO A 194 -14.81 17.78 -10.02
N THR A 195 -15.52 18.24 -8.99
CA THR A 195 -15.02 18.38 -7.62
C THR A 195 -16.10 17.97 -6.63
N LEU A 196 -15.74 17.72 -5.39
CA LEU A 196 -16.73 17.44 -4.35
C LEU A 196 -17.70 18.61 -4.14
N ARG A 197 -17.31 19.86 -4.44
CA ARG A 197 -18.18 21.02 -4.42
C ARG A 197 -19.26 20.94 -5.49
N VAL A 198 -18.87 20.65 -6.73
CA VAL A 198 -19.80 20.47 -7.84
C VAL A 198 -20.75 19.32 -7.56
N LEU A 199 -20.25 18.21 -7.02
CA LEU A 199 -21.08 17.07 -6.62
C LEU A 199 -22.10 17.45 -5.53
N ARG A 200 -21.68 18.24 -4.53
CA ARG A 200 -22.60 18.74 -3.50
C ARG A 200 -23.69 19.64 -4.08
N GLU A 201 -23.37 20.50 -5.04
CA GLU A 201 -24.36 21.33 -5.75
C GLU A 201 -25.36 20.44 -6.47
N LYS A 202 -24.92 19.33 -7.10
CA LYS A 202 -25.83 18.36 -7.71
C LYS A 202 -26.76 17.68 -6.70
N PHE A 203 -26.27 17.35 -5.51
CA PHE A 203 -27.16 16.84 -4.45
C PHE A 203 -28.21 17.85 -4.03
N LEU A 204 -27.87 19.16 -3.96
CA LEU A 204 -28.81 20.21 -3.61
C LEU A 204 -29.88 20.48 -4.70
N GLU A 205 -29.59 20.17 -5.95
CA GLU A 205 -30.52 20.25 -7.08
C GLU A 205 -31.60 19.14 -7.05
N GLN A 206 -31.33 18.03 -6.33
CA GLN A 206 -32.26 16.91 -6.23
C GLN A 206 -33.41 17.22 -5.25
N GLU A 207 -34.63 16.76 -5.55
CA GLU A 207 -35.79 16.96 -4.70
C GLU A 207 -35.91 15.99 -3.53
N GLU A 208 -35.14 14.87 -3.58
CA GLU A 208 -35.17 13.79 -2.57
C GLU A 208 -34.57 14.27 -1.24
N PRO A 209 -35.20 13.98 -0.10
CA PRO A 209 -34.67 14.35 1.21
C PRO A 209 -33.35 13.70 1.52
N GLU A 210 -33.12 12.48 1.02
CA GLU A 210 -31.85 11.75 1.16
C GLU A 210 -30.68 12.48 0.45
N ALA A 211 -30.96 13.19 -0.65
CA ALA A 211 -29.96 14.01 -1.34
C ALA A 211 -29.57 15.24 -0.51
N GLN A 212 -30.53 15.85 0.18
CA GLN A 212 -30.26 16.96 1.10
C GLN A 212 -29.43 16.51 2.30
N ASP A 213 -29.67 15.29 2.80
CA ASP A 213 -28.86 14.69 3.87
C ASP A 213 -27.41 14.46 3.39
N LEU A 214 -27.21 13.93 2.17
CA LEU A 214 -25.89 13.77 1.55
C LEU A 214 -25.15 15.11 1.37
N ALA A 215 -25.87 16.16 0.93
CA ALA A 215 -25.33 17.51 0.81
C ALA A 215 -24.90 18.07 2.18
N LEU A 216 -25.62 17.75 3.24
CA LEU A 216 -25.28 18.16 4.62
C LEU A 216 -24.07 17.38 5.15
N VAL A 217 -24.00 16.07 4.92
CA VAL A 217 -22.86 15.23 5.30
C VAL A 217 -21.58 15.71 4.61
N SER A 218 -21.66 16.08 3.33
CA SER A 218 -20.52 16.57 2.56
C SER A 218 -20.10 18.02 2.88
N GLU A 219 -20.90 18.80 3.61
CA GLU A 219 -20.66 20.23 3.83
C GLU A 219 -19.33 20.51 4.53
N LEU A 220 -18.97 19.69 5.53
CA LEU A 220 -17.72 19.81 6.26
C LEU A 220 -16.48 19.68 5.34
N PHE A 221 -16.59 18.86 4.29
CA PHE A 221 -15.52 18.53 3.35
C PHE A 221 -15.54 19.38 2.09
N THR A 222 -16.59 20.14 1.85
CA THR A 222 -16.75 20.99 0.65
C THR A 222 -16.60 22.46 0.95
N ASN A 223 -17.26 22.93 2.01
CA ASN A 223 -17.33 24.35 2.39
C ASN A 223 -16.84 24.59 3.83
N GLY A 224 -16.53 23.52 4.56
CA GLY A 224 -16.08 23.56 5.94
C GLY A 224 -14.56 23.61 6.08
N SER A 225 -14.10 23.35 7.29
CA SER A 225 -12.68 23.41 7.64
C SER A 225 -11.80 22.28 7.02
N LEU A 226 -12.41 21.33 6.32
CA LEU A 226 -11.76 20.14 5.79
C LEU A 226 -11.86 20.06 4.26
N ASP A 227 -11.81 21.21 3.61
CA ASP A 227 -12.02 21.38 2.18
C ASP A 227 -10.79 21.05 1.30
N ALA A 228 -9.73 20.47 1.88
CA ALA A 228 -8.51 20.11 1.15
C ALA A 228 -8.76 19.18 -0.07
N PHE A 229 -9.87 18.42 -0.06
CA PHE A 229 -10.25 17.49 -1.13
C PHE A 229 -11.37 18.02 -2.07
N ALA A 230 -11.81 19.24 -1.86
CA ALA A 230 -12.94 19.83 -2.58
C ALA A 230 -12.55 20.81 -3.69
N HIS A 231 -11.27 21.07 -3.83
CA HIS A 231 -10.70 21.98 -4.84
C HIS A 231 -10.02 21.18 -5.95
N GLU A 232 -9.75 21.84 -7.07
CA GLU A 232 -8.88 21.28 -8.10
C GLU A 232 -7.48 21.00 -7.51
N SER A 233 -6.84 19.91 -7.94
CA SER A 233 -5.50 19.55 -7.49
C SER A 233 -4.50 20.62 -7.90
N ASN A 234 -3.69 21.06 -6.95
CA ASN A 234 -2.60 22.02 -7.17
C ASN A 234 -1.22 21.45 -6.85
N VAL A 235 -1.15 20.14 -6.58
CA VAL A 235 0.06 19.38 -6.32
C VAL A 235 0.34 18.42 -7.47
N ASP A 236 1.60 18.07 -7.69
CA ASP A 236 1.96 17.10 -8.73
C ASP A 236 1.67 15.68 -8.26
N VAL A 237 0.46 15.22 -8.53
CA VAL A 237 -0.01 13.87 -8.20
C VAL A 237 0.66 12.76 -9.03
N ASN A 238 1.42 13.12 -10.07
CA ASN A 238 2.12 12.18 -10.93
C ASN A 238 3.58 11.94 -10.50
N ASN A 239 4.04 12.61 -9.41
CA ASN A 239 5.37 12.38 -8.92
C ASN A 239 5.48 10.94 -8.38
N ARG A 240 6.54 10.25 -8.78
CA ARG A 240 6.80 8.86 -8.39
C ARG A 240 6.95 8.67 -6.88
N ILE A 241 7.45 9.68 -6.17
CA ILE A 241 7.69 9.60 -4.73
C ILE A 241 6.88 10.71 -4.07
N MET A 242 5.88 10.33 -3.30
CA MET A 242 4.99 11.26 -2.63
C MET A 242 4.87 10.96 -1.14
N VAL A 243 4.81 12.01 -0.33
CA VAL A 243 4.45 11.90 1.08
C VAL A 243 3.24 12.79 1.40
N TYR A 244 2.22 12.17 1.97
CA TYR A 244 1.06 12.85 2.53
C TYR A 244 1.28 13.10 4.02
N ASP A 245 1.65 14.34 4.36
CA ASP A 245 1.78 14.79 5.75
C ASP A 245 0.37 15.01 6.32
N ILE A 246 -0.04 14.12 7.20
CA ILE A 246 -1.36 14.11 7.83
C ILE A 246 -1.30 14.38 9.34
N LEU A 247 -0.20 14.96 9.83
CA LEU A 247 -0.02 15.24 11.25
C LEU A 247 -1.16 16.10 11.80
N ASP A 248 -1.50 17.15 11.07
CA ASP A 248 -2.52 18.13 11.48
C ASP A 248 -3.95 17.72 11.10
N LEU A 249 -4.09 16.56 10.43
CA LEU A 249 -5.39 15.99 10.08
C LEU A 249 -6.03 15.34 11.31
N GLY A 250 -7.23 15.76 11.69
CA GLY A 250 -7.95 15.20 12.84
C GLY A 250 -8.16 13.68 12.74
N LYS A 251 -8.29 13.00 13.86
CA LYS A 251 -8.40 11.52 13.92
C LYS A 251 -9.48 10.93 13.01
N GLN A 252 -10.56 11.65 12.76
CA GLN A 252 -11.67 11.19 11.91
C GLN A 252 -11.29 11.13 10.43
N LEU A 253 -10.41 12.01 9.98
CA LEU A 253 -9.98 12.10 8.58
C LEU A 253 -8.77 11.25 8.24
N LYS A 254 -7.96 10.88 9.22
CA LYS A 254 -6.83 9.97 8.99
C LYS A 254 -7.29 8.64 8.38
N THR A 255 -8.48 8.16 8.78
CA THR A 255 -9.09 6.95 8.21
C THR A 255 -9.55 7.19 6.77
N CYS A 256 -10.14 8.36 6.50
CA CYS A 256 -10.63 8.72 5.17
C CYS A 256 -9.49 8.80 4.14
N LEU A 257 -8.36 9.39 4.51
CA LEU A 257 -7.21 9.56 3.62
C LEU A 257 -6.60 8.22 3.17
N LEU A 258 -6.59 7.20 4.04
CA LEU A 258 -6.09 5.88 3.69
C LEU A 258 -6.91 5.22 2.56
N TYR A 259 -8.17 5.64 2.38
CA TYR A 259 -9.04 5.18 1.30
C TYR A 259 -9.03 6.10 0.08
N THR A 260 -8.64 7.38 0.25
CA THR A 260 -8.67 8.37 -0.83
C THR A 260 -7.34 8.58 -1.52
N SER A 261 -6.22 8.05 -0.98
CA SER A 261 -4.98 8.10 -1.74
C SER A 261 -5.11 7.18 -2.96
N PRO A 262 -5.27 7.76 -4.18
CA PRO A 262 -5.39 6.95 -5.37
C PRO A 262 -4.06 6.25 -5.61
N SER A 263 -4.02 4.95 -5.36
CA SER A 263 -3.00 4.14 -6.01
C SER A 263 -3.45 4.00 -7.47
N PRO A 264 -2.71 4.51 -8.45
CA PRO A 264 -3.06 4.31 -9.86
C PRO A 264 -3.05 2.84 -10.28
N ARG A 265 -2.74 1.93 -9.35
CA ARG A 265 -2.50 0.50 -9.60
C ARG A 265 -3.32 -0.47 -8.74
N ASP A 266 -4.30 0.00 -7.99
CA ASP A 266 -5.18 -0.92 -7.24
C ASP A 266 -6.06 -1.81 -8.16
N GLY A 267 -6.03 -1.57 -9.48
CA GLY A 267 -6.60 -2.44 -10.51
C GLY A 267 -5.65 -3.44 -11.17
N ALA A 268 -4.34 -3.40 -10.88
CA ALA A 268 -3.34 -4.16 -11.65
C ALA A 268 -2.86 -5.47 -10.97
N THR A 269 -3.61 -6.02 -10.02
CA THR A 269 -3.32 -7.33 -9.44
C THR A 269 -4.50 -8.27 -9.58
N SER A 270 -4.64 -8.85 -10.75
CA SER A 270 -5.31 -10.13 -10.96
C SER A 270 -4.42 -11.07 -11.75
#